data_c37b3d56fb99e6428eb6144d640dc05f
#
_entry.id   c37b3d56fb99e6428eb6144d640dc05f
#
_cell.length_a   1.000
_cell.length_b   1.000
_cell.length_c   1.000
_cell.angle_alpha   90.00
_cell.angle_beta   90.00
_cell.angle_gamma   90.00
#
_symmetry.space_group_name_H-M   'P 1'
#
loop_
_entity.id
_entity.type
_entity.pdbx_description
1 polymer ?
#
loop_
_entity_poly.entity_id
_entity_poly.type
_entity_poly.pdbx_seq_one_letter_code
_entity_poly.pdbx_strand_id
1 'polypeptide(L)'
;MREAGQRRVMAFDFGTRRIGVAVGQEMLGRGEPLTMIAARDGTPDWAQLEKLLNEWRPDLVVVGLPLNMDDSENEMCARARKFGKRLHGRFHVTVEMVDERLTSYQAKGEVMAAGGSRNYGRHGVDDRAAVLILETWFNQ
;
A
#
# COMPACT_ATOMS: atom_id res chain seq x y z
N MET A 1 -5.58 -18.50 -10.69
CA MET A 1 -5.47 -17.03 -10.74
C MET A 1 -6.77 -16.42 -11.27
N ARG A 2 -7.24 -15.35 -10.65
CA ARG A 2 -8.45 -14.65 -11.10
C ARG A 2 -8.17 -13.83 -12.35
N GLU A 3 -9.16 -13.69 -13.18
CA GLU A 3 -9.02 -12.90 -14.40
C GLU A 3 -8.98 -11.39 -14.11
N ALA A 4 -8.42 -10.64 -15.04
CA ALA A 4 -8.42 -9.18 -14.94
C ALA A 4 -9.85 -8.67 -14.73
N GLY A 5 -10.03 -7.71 -13.85
CA GLY A 5 -11.33 -7.21 -13.42
C GLY A 5 -11.90 -7.93 -12.23
N GLN A 6 -11.37 -9.11 -11.89
CA GLN A 6 -11.87 -9.94 -10.79
C GLN A 6 -10.78 -10.28 -9.79
N ARG A 7 -9.63 -9.64 -9.89
CA ARG A 7 -8.48 -9.97 -9.07
C ARG A 7 -8.64 -9.45 -7.64
N ARG A 8 -8.02 -10.18 -6.70
CA ARG A 8 -7.83 -9.68 -5.35
C ARG A 8 -6.48 -8.97 -5.33
N VAL A 9 -6.48 -7.74 -4.85
CA VAL A 9 -5.28 -6.89 -4.86
C VAL A 9 -4.94 -6.48 -3.44
N MET A 10 -3.68 -6.55 -3.09
CA MET A 10 -3.18 -6.11 -1.79
C MET A 10 -2.26 -4.93 -2.01
N ALA A 11 -2.42 -3.88 -1.20
CA ALA A 11 -1.61 -2.68 -1.30
C ALA A 11 -0.74 -2.52 -0.07
N PHE A 12 0.47 -2.03 -0.28
CA PHE A 12 1.41 -1.74 0.79
C PHE A 12 1.82 -0.28 0.75
N ASP A 13 1.70 0.38 1.89
CA ASP A 13 2.24 1.72 2.10
C ASP A 13 3.56 1.56 2.82
N PHE A 14 4.65 1.58 2.05
CA PHE A 14 5.98 1.30 2.58
C PHE A 14 6.46 2.39 3.52
N GLY A 15 6.99 1.99 4.67
CA GLY A 15 7.64 2.88 5.62
C GLY A 15 8.83 2.18 6.26
N THR A 16 9.71 2.96 6.88
CA THR A 16 10.92 2.40 7.48
C THR A 16 10.67 1.72 8.81
N ARG A 17 9.62 2.11 9.52
CA ARG A 17 9.28 1.54 10.83
C ARG A 17 8.07 0.62 10.77
N ARG A 18 7.17 0.85 9.84
CA ARG A 18 5.97 0.05 9.69
C ARG A 18 5.44 0.20 8.27
N ILE A 19 4.72 -0.80 7.85
CA ILE A 19 4.19 -0.88 6.50
C ILE A 19 2.70 -1.12 6.60
N GLY A 20 1.92 -0.17 6.11
CA GLY A 20 0.46 -0.31 6.09
C GLY A 20 0.01 -1.27 5.02
N VAL A 21 -1.03 -2.05 5.30
CA VAL A 21 -1.53 -3.04 4.37
C VAL A 21 -3.03 -2.88 4.20
N ALA A 22 -3.48 -2.92 2.95
CA ALA A 22 -4.90 -2.94 2.62
C ALA A 22 -5.16 -4.04 1.61
N VAL A 23 -6.39 -4.48 1.52
CA VAL A 23 -6.79 -5.51 0.57
C VAL A 23 -8.13 -5.13 -0.03
N GLY A 24 -8.36 -5.52 -1.27
CA GLY A 24 -9.63 -5.25 -1.93
C GLY A 24 -9.81 -6.13 -3.14
N GLN A 25 -11.01 -6.09 -3.67
CA GLN A 25 -11.36 -6.83 -4.88
C GLN A 25 -11.59 -5.85 -6.01
N GLU A 26 -10.98 -6.15 -7.13
CA GLU A 26 -11.05 -5.31 -8.32
C GLU A 26 -12.50 -5.04 -8.75
N MET A 27 -13.33 -6.05 -8.68
CA MET A 27 -14.75 -5.91 -9.03
C MET A 27 -15.49 -4.88 -8.21
N LEU A 28 -15.13 -4.76 -6.93
CA LEU A 28 -15.80 -3.83 -6.04
C LEU A 28 -15.20 -2.42 -6.10
N GLY A 29 -13.96 -2.32 -6.57
CA GLY A 29 -13.26 -1.03 -6.65
C GLY A 29 -12.98 -0.38 -5.31
N ARG A 30 -13.03 -1.16 -4.24
CA ARG A 30 -12.85 -0.67 -2.86
C ARG A 30 -11.77 -1.44 -2.16
N GLY A 31 -11.05 -0.73 -1.26
CA GLY A 31 -10.08 -1.35 -0.38
C GLY A 31 -10.50 -1.25 1.07
N GLU A 32 -10.01 -2.17 1.88
CA GLU A 32 -10.20 -2.18 3.32
C GLU A 32 -8.85 -2.21 3.99
N PRO A 33 -8.68 -1.47 5.10
CA PRO A 33 -7.43 -1.57 5.86
C PRO A 33 -7.33 -2.95 6.48
N LEU A 34 -6.15 -3.53 6.44
CA LEU A 34 -5.98 -4.89 6.92
C LEU A 34 -5.13 -4.93 8.19
N THR A 35 -3.92 -4.40 8.14
CA THR A 35 -3.02 -4.42 9.29
C THR A 35 -1.81 -3.52 9.04
N MET A 36 -0.98 -3.40 10.07
CA MET A 36 0.33 -2.77 9.97
C MET A 36 1.38 -3.84 10.23
N ILE A 37 2.40 -3.89 9.39
CA ILE A 37 3.51 -4.81 9.57
C ILE A 37 4.67 -4.02 10.15
N ALA A 38 5.28 -4.53 11.23
CA ALA A 38 6.45 -3.90 11.81
C ALA A 38 7.63 -4.00 10.86
N ALA A 39 8.44 -2.95 10.83
CA ALA A 39 9.63 -2.90 10.01
C ALA A 39 10.78 -2.32 10.82
N ARG A 40 12.00 -2.68 10.43
CA ARG A 40 13.21 -2.12 11.01
C ARG A 40 14.06 -1.61 9.88
N ASP A 41 14.18 -0.28 9.81
CA ASP A 41 14.90 0.41 8.75
C ASP A 41 14.51 -0.09 7.35
N GLY A 42 13.20 -0.22 7.15
CA GLY A 42 12.64 -0.62 5.86
C GLY A 42 12.59 -2.13 5.62
N THR A 43 13.08 -2.93 6.55
CA THR A 43 13.01 -4.39 6.44
C THR A 43 11.81 -4.88 7.24
N PRO A 44 10.79 -5.45 6.59
CA PRO A 44 9.60 -5.90 7.29
C PRO A 44 9.85 -7.18 8.07
N ASP A 45 8.92 -7.48 8.96
CA ASP A 45 8.84 -8.81 9.57
C ASP A 45 8.37 -9.76 8.48
N TRP A 46 9.32 -10.44 7.85
CA TRP A 46 9.02 -11.31 6.72
C TRP A 46 8.08 -12.46 7.07
N ALA A 47 8.15 -12.96 8.30
CA ALA A 47 7.28 -14.03 8.73
C ALA A 47 5.83 -13.56 8.81
N GLN A 48 5.60 -12.37 9.33
CA GLN A 48 4.26 -11.79 9.38
C GLN A 48 3.72 -11.54 7.97
N LEU A 49 4.56 -11.03 7.11
CA LEU A 49 4.19 -10.71 5.74
C LEU A 49 3.85 -11.98 4.95
N GLU A 50 4.66 -13.02 5.10
CA GLU A 50 4.40 -14.29 4.44
C GLU A 50 3.08 -14.89 4.89
N LYS A 51 2.81 -14.86 6.19
CA LYS A 51 1.55 -15.35 6.73
C LYS A 51 0.37 -14.63 6.12
N LEU A 52 0.50 -13.31 5.98
CA LEU A 52 -0.55 -12.47 5.42
C LEU A 52 -0.81 -12.82 3.94
N LEU A 53 0.26 -12.99 3.17
CA LEU A 53 0.13 -13.36 1.77
C LEU A 53 -0.49 -14.76 1.60
N ASN A 54 -0.12 -15.68 2.46
CA ASN A 54 -0.69 -17.04 2.43
C ASN A 54 -2.16 -17.04 2.81
N GLU A 55 -2.55 -16.17 3.72
CA GLU A 55 -3.94 -16.06 4.17
C GLU A 55 -4.83 -15.43 3.12
N TRP A 56 -4.38 -14.35 2.50
CA TRP A 56 -5.20 -13.58 1.58
C TRP A 56 -5.01 -13.96 0.11
N ARG A 57 -3.85 -14.50 -0.24
CA ARG A 57 -3.52 -14.96 -1.59
C ARG A 57 -3.90 -13.94 -2.67
N PRO A 58 -3.32 -12.73 -2.62
CA PRO A 58 -3.62 -11.75 -3.64
C PRO A 58 -3.11 -12.18 -5.01
N ASP A 59 -3.84 -11.79 -6.04
CA ASP A 59 -3.41 -12.03 -7.42
C ASP A 59 -2.39 -10.99 -7.86
N LEU A 60 -2.40 -9.83 -7.21
CA LEU A 60 -1.53 -8.70 -7.54
C LEU A 60 -1.25 -7.91 -6.27
N VAL A 61 -0.04 -7.41 -6.16
CA VAL A 61 0.36 -6.53 -5.06
C VAL A 61 0.74 -5.17 -5.66
N VAL A 62 0.26 -4.09 -5.04
CA VAL A 62 0.65 -2.73 -5.43
C VAL A 62 1.38 -2.08 -4.27
N VAL A 63 2.41 -1.29 -4.60
CA VAL A 63 3.22 -0.58 -3.61
C VAL A 63 3.23 0.91 -3.97
N GLY A 64 2.97 1.75 -3.00
CA GLY A 64 2.98 3.19 -3.21
C GLY A 64 4.38 3.72 -3.45
N LEU A 65 4.52 4.60 -4.43
CA LEU A 65 5.78 5.21 -4.80
C LEU A 65 5.73 6.70 -4.45
N PRO A 66 6.45 7.14 -3.41
CA PRO A 66 6.33 8.52 -2.91
C PRO A 66 7.19 9.50 -3.71
N LEU A 67 6.81 9.75 -4.95
CA LEU A 67 7.51 10.67 -5.83
C LEU A 67 7.47 12.11 -5.27
N ASN A 68 8.47 12.90 -5.65
CA ASN A 68 8.43 14.33 -5.38
C ASN A 68 7.40 15.00 -6.28
N MET A 69 6.99 16.22 -5.92
CA MET A 69 5.94 16.92 -6.67
C MET A 69 6.32 17.19 -8.12
N ASP A 70 7.61 17.21 -8.44
CA ASP A 70 8.10 17.43 -9.80
C ASP A 70 8.32 16.14 -10.59
N ASP A 71 7.73 15.02 -10.13
CA ASP A 71 7.85 13.69 -10.71
C ASP A 71 9.20 13.01 -10.49
N SER A 72 10.15 13.68 -9.85
CA SER A 72 11.44 13.05 -9.60
C SER A 72 11.36 12.05 -8.45
N GLU A 73 12.25 11.06 -8.48
CA GLU A 73 12.34 10.08 -7.42
C GLU A 73 13.26 10.58 -6.31
N ASN A 74 13.06 10.02 -5.13
CA ASN A 74 13.86 10.32 -3.95
C ASN A 74 14.31 8.99 -3.31
N GLU A 75 15.00 9.11 -2.17
CA GLU A 75 15.50 7.92 -1.48
C GLU A 75 14.38 6.96 -1.08
N MET A 76 13.24 7.47 -0.66
CA MET A 76 12.11 6.61 -0.29
C MET A 76 11.55 5.86 -1.48
N CYS A 77 11.59 6.47 -2.67
CA CYS A 77 11.19 5.76 -3.89
C CYS A 77 12.10 4.57 -4.14
N ALA A 78 13.40 4.74 -4.00
CA ALA A 78 14.36 3.66 -4.19
C ALA A 78 14.09 2.53 -3.19
N ARG A 79 13.81 2.87 -1.94
CA ARG A 79 13.50 1.89 -0.91
C ARG A 79 12.18 1.17 -1.18
N ALA A 80 11.16 1.90 -1.62
CA ALA A 80 9.87 1.30 -1.96
C ALA A 80 10.00 0.33 -3.14
N ARG A 81 10.78 0.71 -4.15
CA ARG A 81 11.04 -0.19 -5.29
C ARG A 81 11.79 -1.44 -4.86
N LYS A 82 12.76 -1.29 -3.99
CA LYS A 82 13.51 -2.42 -3.44
C LYS A 82 12.59 -3.36 -2.68
N PHE A 83 11.69 -2.81 -1.87
CA PHE A 83 10.69 -3.59 -1.17
C PHE A 83 9.83 -4.39 -2.15
N GLY A 84 9.35 -3.75 -3.21
CA GLY A 84 8.57 -4.44 -4.23
C GLY A 84 9.33 -5.57 -4.91
N LYS A 85 10.62 -5.35 -5.22
CA LYS A 85 11.46 -6.38 -5.81
C LYS A 85 11.65 -7.57 -4.87
N ARG A 86 11.79 -7.29 -3.57
CA ARG A 86 11.93 -8.35 -2.57
C ARG A 86 10.64 -9.17 -2.45
N LEU A 87 9.48 -8.50 -2.49
CA LEU A 87 8.20 -9.21 -2.49
C LEU A 87 8.11 -10.16 -3.68
N HIS A 88 8.42 -9.67 -4.86
CA HIS A 88 8.40 -10.50 -6.06
C HIS A 88 9.39 -11.66 -5.95
N GLY A 89 10.61 -11.38 -5.52
CA GLY A 89 11.64 -12.40 -5.46
C GLY A 89 11.39 -13.48 -4.43
N ARG A 90 10.82 -13.10 -3.26
CA ARG A 90 10.57 -14.04 -2.19
C ARG A 90 9.31 -14.87 -2.37
N PHE A 91 8.26 -14.25 -2.89
CA PHE A 91 6.92 -14.86 -2.87
C PHE A 91 6.34 -15.08 -4.25
N HIS A 92 7.05 -14.68 -5.28
CA HIS A 92 6.62 -14.84 -6.68
C HIS A 92 5.27 -14.18 -6.98
N VAL A 93 4.95 -13.10 -6.26
CA VAL A 93 3.74 -12.33 -6.53
C VAL A 93 4.04 -11.26 -7.56
N THR A 94 3.06 -10.91 -8.36
CA THR A 94 3.17 -9.79 -9.29
C THR A 94 3.08 -8.49 -8.50
N VAL A 95 3.99 -7.56 -8.75
CA VAL A 95 4.06 -6.28 -8.03
C VAL A 95 4.01 -5.13 -9.02
N GLU A 96 3.17 -4.13 -8.75
CA GLU A 96 3.13 -2.87 -9.50
C GLU A 96 3.33 -1.70 -8.56
N MET A 97 3.96 -0.65 -9.07
CA MET A 97 4.16 0.57 -8.30
C MET A 97 3.07 1.58 -8.66
N VAL A 98 2.60 2.33 -7.66
CA VAL A 98 1.54 3.32 -7.83
C VAL A 98 2.04 4.67 -7.33
N ASP A 99 1.76 5.74 -8.08
CA ASP A 99 2.15 7.10 -7.70
C ASP A 99 1.38 7.51 -6.44
N GLU A 100 2.08 7.63 -5.33
CA GLU A 100 1.51 7.91 -4.02
C GLU A 100 1.20 9.39 -3.79
N ARG A 101 1.69 10.29 -4.65
CA ARG A 101 1.44 11.72 -4.46
C ARG A 101 -0.04 12.06 -4.48
N LEU A 102 -0.77 11.50 -5.43
CA LEU A 102 -2.23 11.71 -5.50
C LEU A 102 -2.93 11.16 -4.28
N THR A 103 -2.48 10.00 -3.81
CA THR A 103 -3.02 9.35 -2.64
C THR A 103 -2.84 10.20 -1.38
N SER A 104 -1.63 10.71 -1.18
CA SER A 104 -1.33 11.56 -0.02
C SER A 104 -2.16 12.83 -0.03
N TYR A 105 -2.33 13.42 -1.19
CA TYR A 105 -3.13 14.63 -1.34
C TYR A 105 -4.59 14.36 -0.97
N GLN A 106 -5.14 13.26 -1.45
CA GLN A 106 -6.50 12.86 -1.12
C GLN A 106 -6.68 12.59 0.37
N ALA A 107 -5.70 11.94 0.97
CA ALA A 107 -5.75 11.66 2.40
C ALA A 107 -5.84 12.93 3.22
N LYS A 108 -5.03 13.94 2.88
CA LYS A 108 -5.09 15.23 3.55
C LYS A 108 -6.45 15.89 3.37
N GLY A 109 -6.96 15.85 2.16
CA GLY A 109 -8.27 16.44 1.87
C GLY A 109 -9.38 15.76 2.64
N GLU A 110 -9.38 14.44 2.69
CA GLU A 110 -10.39 13.69 3.42
C GLU A 110 -10.35 13.95 4.92
N VAL A 111 -9.16 13.99 5.49
CA VAL A 111 -9.00 14.25 6.92
C VAL A 111 -9.53 15.65 7.25
N MET A 112 -9.19 16.64 6.46
CA MET A 112 -9.66 17.99 6.68
C MET A 112 -11.18 18.09 6.53
N ALA A 113 -11.72 17.47 5.50
CA ALA A 113 -13.15 17.49 5.24
C ALA A 113 -13.95 16.82 6.36
N ALA A 114 -13.41 15.75 6.91
CA ALA A 114 -14.08 15.02 7.97
C ALA A 114 -14.01 15.75 9.32
N GLY A 115 -13.11 16.71 9.44
CA GLY A 115 -12.93 17.41 10.71
C GLY A 115 -12.43 16.52 11.83
N GLY A 116 -12.09 15.28 11.53
CA GLY A 116 -11.67 14.29 12.51
C GLY A 116 -10.19 14.14 12.65
N SER A 117 -9.45 15.17 12.33
CA SER A 117 -8.01 15.10 12.22
C SER A 117 -7.29 14.70 13.51
N ARG A 118 -7.88 14.89 14.65
CA ARG A 118 -7.20 14.68 15.92
C ARG A 118 -6.75 13.25 16.15
N ASN A 119 -7.48 12.30 15.61
CA ASN A 119 -7.24 10.88 15.89
C ASN A 119 -6.46 10.17 14.81
N TYR A 120 -6.22 10.80 13.70
CA TYR A 120 -5.58 10.09 12.61
C TYR A 120 -4.12 9.71 12.92
N GLY A 121 -3.48 10.43 13.81
CA GLY A 121 -2.11 10.10 14.20
C GLY A 121 -1.99 8.78 14.92
N ARG A 122 -3.08 8.21 15.41
CA ARG A 122 -3.05 6.95 16.15
C ARG A 122 -2.98 5.75 15.23
N HIS A 123 -3.90 5.65 14.29
CA HIS A 123 -3.93 4.53 13.38
C HIS A 123 -4.67 4.81 12.09
N GLY A 124 -5.40 5.88 12.04
CA GLY A 124 -6.27 6.13 10.90
C GLY A 124 -5.55 6.47 9.61
N VAL A 125 -4.55 7.36 9.68
CA VAL A 125 -3.91 7.86 8.46
C VAL A 125 -3.06 6.77 7.79
N ASP A 126 -2.31 6.00 8.58
CA ASP A 126 -1.44 4.98 8.02
C ASP A 126 -2.25 3.87 7.35
N ASP A 127 -3.29 3.39 8.01
CA ASP A 127 -4.17 2.39 7.42
C ASP A 127 -4.86 2.93 6.18
N ARG A 128 -5.27 4.18 6.24
CA ARG A 128 -5.96 4.83 5.15
C ARG A 128 -5.05 5.08 3.95
N ALA A 129 -3.77 5.31 4.18
CA ALA A 129 -2.84 5.51 3.07
C ALA A 129 -2.76 4.27 2.18
N ALA A 130 -2.69 3.09 2.78
CA ALA A 130 -2.68 1.85 2.01
C ALA A 130 -3.99 1.65 1.24
N VAL A 131 -5.12 1.97 1.86
CA VAL A 131 -6.43 1.91 1.20
C VAL A 131 -6.46 2.85 0.00
N LEU A 132 -5.96 4.07 0.16
CA LEU A 132 -5.99 5.05 -0.92
C LEU A 132 -5.05 4.67 -2.06
N ILE A 133 -3.92 4.07 -1.75
CA ILE A 133 -3.03 3.52 -2.78
C ILE A 133 -3.78 2.49 -3.61
N LEU A 134 -4.48 1.59 -2.94
CA LEU A 134 -5.24 0.54 -3.59
C LEU A 134 -6.36 1.11 -4.45
N GLU A 135 -7.13 2.04 -3.91
CA GLU A 135 -8.25 2.62 -4.64
C GLU A 135 -7.78 3.49 -5.80
N THR A 136 -6.63 4.14 -5.65
CA THR A 136 -6.01 4.87 -6.75
C THR A 136 -5.69 3.92 -7.91
N TRP A 137 -5.15 2.75 -7.59
CA TRP A 137 -4.86 1.75 -8.61
C TRP A 137 -6.14 1.27 -9.29
N PHE A 138 -7.20 1.02 -8.52
CA PHE A 138 -8.48 0.59 -9.09
C PHE A 138 -9.07 1.61 -10.05
N ASN A 139 -8.78 2.88 -9.84
CA ASN A 139 -9.37 3.98 -10.64
C ASN A 139 -8.48 4.46 -11.78
N GLN A 140 -7.39 3.79 -12.04
CA GLN A 140 -6.53 4.14 -13.18
C GLN A 140 -7.13 3.73 -14.52
#